data_6544315768702fdc3b1bcf70660befdb
#
_entry.id   6544315768702fdc3b1bcf70660befdb
#
_cell.length_a   1.000
_cell.length_b   1.000
_cell.length_c   1.000
_cell.angle_alpha   90.00
_cell.angle_beta   90.00
_cell.angle_gamma   90.00
#
_symmetry.space_group_name_H-M   'P 1'
#
loop_
_entity.id
_entity.type
_entity.pdbx_description
1 polymer ?
#
loop_
_entity_poly.entity_id
_entity_poly.type
_entity_poly.pdbx_seq_one_letter_code
_entity_poly.pdbx_strand_id
1 'polypeptide(L)'
;MTDEAKTQDWGEAFWYRGKVTRRRLIGYTSAAAGALGATMLVPAPWQAAFGQAKPYKIGTEQPLSGAGAAGGKTALVGVQMAVDRINKSGGVNGRPIELIVADDESKPDVGRRKVEKLLVEDNVDVHVGGFLSNICLACMPVFEEYKIVNIISVCLDTTLTTTKCNRYSFRPYDYAPAQAVAFAPYLVGKMGKKWYIAYADYAWGQSTRDAYIQEIKKAGGEVVGAIGIPLGTADMTPFLSKISGDFDGLFGIFFGKDGVTIGNQAYDLGLTKKYKWAGDGAIAESTNLPALGNKIEGFVGINRYVPVLEGVLNTPSHKKFRDYAVVRLKQIDPSGPLPDRYVQSNYEAINALKLGMEKSGFRGREDTMKLIEALEGLEMKEGDDFPQGDKVLRKEDHQAFIREFVFDIKDGKFRILEVVPKEKTIFPPDCKFVAT
;
A
#
# COMPACT_ATOMS: atom_id res chain seq x y z
N MET A 1 -25.22 25.23 -28.19
CA MET A 1 -24.29 25.93 -27.29
C MET A 1 -23.51 24.81 -26.57
N THR A 2 -22.34 24.54 -27.09
CA THR A 2 -21.48 23.43 -26.70
C THR A 2 -20.52 23.91 -25.59
N ASP A 3 -20.63 23.34 -24.43
CA ASP A 3 -19.70 23.58 -23.31
C ASP A 3 -18.42 22.74 -23.56
N GLU A 4 -17.38 23.41 -24.05
CA GLU A 4 -16.03 22.85 -24.14
C GLU A 4 -15.43 22.72 -22.74
N ALA A 5 -15.43 21.52 -22.25
CA ALA A 5 -14.63 21.16 -21.06
C ALA A 5 -13.13 21.35 -21.38
N LYS A 6 -12.54 22.42 -20.86
CA LYS A 6 -11.08 22.65 -20.89
C LYS A 6 -10.37 21.47 -20.20
N THR A 7 -9.82 20.57 -21.00
CA THR A 7 -8.83 19.59 -20.57
C THR A 7 -7.59 20.33 -20.09
N GLN A 8 -7.36 20.34 -18.81
CA GLN A 8 -6.13 20.87 -18.21
C GLN A 8 -4.98 19.94 -18.62
N ASP A 9 -4.05 20.49 -19.39
CA ASP A 9 -2.85 19.84 -19.87
C ASP A 9 -1.93 19.45 -18.69
N TRP A 10 -1.71 18.15 -18.51
CA TRP A 10 -0.87 17.56 -17.45
C TRP A 10 0.52 17.16 -17.98
N GLY A 11 0.96 17.77 -19.06
CA GLY A 11 2.25 17.51 -19.70
C GLY A 11 3.43 18.12 -18.94
N GLU A 12 4.40 17.23 -18.70
CA GLU A 12 5.82 17.45 -18.45
C GLU A 12 6.30 18.05 -17.11
N ALA A 13 6.96 17.25 -16.34
CA ALA A 13 8.35 17.28 -15.80
C ALA A 13 8.51 16.40 -14.56
N PHE A 14 9.07 15.20 -14.74
CA PHE A 14 9.54 14.36 -13.62
C PHE A 14 11.03 14.12 -13.72
N TRP A 15 11.77 14.51 -12.67
CA TRP A 15 13.15 14.11 -12.47
C TRP A 15 13.24 13.08 -11.35
N TYR A 16 13.44 11.82 -11.74
CA TYR A 16 13.80 10.73 -10.86
C TYR A 16 15.32 10.65 -10.74
N ARG A 17 15.89 10.69 -9.52
CA ARG A 17 17.29 10.32 -9.29
C ARG A 17 17.41 8.84 -8.97
N GLY A 18 17.26 7.98 -10.00
CA GLY A 18 17.84 6.63 -9.99
C GLY A 18 19.26 6.71 -10.54
N LYS A 19 20.19 5.89 -10.02
CA LYS A 19 21.61 5.82 -10.41
C LYS A 19 21.79 5.85 -11.92
N VAL A 20 22.38 6.93 -12.45
CA VAL A 20 22.86 7.01 -13.83
C VAL A 20 24.09 6.12 -13.94
N THR A 21 24.00 5.07 -14.75
CA THR A 21 25.14 4.21 -15.06
C THR A 21 26.22 4.98 -15.80
N ARG A 22 27.52 4.68 -15.51
CA ARG A 22 28.74 5.33 -16.01
C ARG A 22 28.84 5.54 -17.54
N ARG A 23 27.93 5.03 -18.35
CA ARG A 23 28.01 5.06 -19.83
C ARG A 23 27.41 6.31 -20.51
N ARG A 24 26.82 7.27 -19.76
CA ARG A 24 26.31 8.55 -20.32
C ARG A 24 27.07 9.79 -19.90
N LEU A 25 28.28 9.65 -19.34
CA LEU A 25 29.10 10.77 -18.87
C LEU A 25 30.27 11.10 -19.81
N ILE A 26 30.17 10.82 -21.11
CA ILE A 26 31.15 11.27 -22.11
C ILE A 26 30.42 12.18 -23.08
N GLY A 27 30.45 13.46 -22.81
CA GLY A 27 29.96 14.45 -23.76
C GLY A 27 29.58 15.81 -23.16
N TYR A 28 30.33 16.35 -22.22
CA TYR A 28 30.41 17.80 -21.97
C TYR A 28 31.64 18.04 -21.10
N THR A 29 32.76 18.33 -21.74
CA THR A 29 33.97 18.85 -21.09
C THR A 29 34.05 20.35 -21.28
N SER A 30 34.47 20.98 -20.22
CA SER A 30 35.14 22.25 -20.05
C SER A 30 34.31 23.46 -19.58
N ALA A 31 34.39 23.82 -18.35
CA ALA A 31 35.11 24.94 -17.76
C ALA A 31 34.64 25.26 -16.32
N ALA A 32 35.58 25.56 -15.48
CA ALA A 32 35.52 26.24 -14.17
C ALA A 32 35.32 25.36 -12.92
N ALA A 33 36.46 25.07 -12.28
CA ALA A 33 36.58 24.68 -10.89
C ALA A 33 36.08 25.81 -9.95
N GLY A 34 35.17 25.44 -9.05
CA GLY A 34 34.76 26.31 -7.93
C GLY A 34 34.01 25.47 -6.93
N ALA A 35 34.62 25.23 -5.76
CA ALA A 35 34.00 24.53 -4.63
C ALA A 35 32.78 25.32 -4.13
N LEU A 36 31.60 24.81 -4.38
CA LEU A 36 30.36 25.21 -3.69
C LEU A 36 29.47 23.97 -3.53
N GLY A 37 29.00 23.79 -2.29
CA GLY A 37 28.16 22.69 -1.88
C GLY A 37 26.95 22.50 -2.82
N ALA A 38 26.64 21.26 -3.14
CA ALA A 38 25.52 20.91 -4.01
C ALA A 38 24.18 21.26 -3.35
N THR A 39 23.76 22.50 -3.43
CA THR A 39 22.37 22.90 -3.26
C THR A 39 21.57 22.36 -4.45
N MET A 40 20.68 21.42 -4.21
CA MET A 40 19.76 20.96 -5.23
C MET A 40 18.84 22.09 -5.64
N LEU A 41 18.97 22.56 -6.89
CA LEU A 41 18.07 23.52 -7.48
C LEU A 41 16.70 22.85 -7.71
N VAL A 42 15.69 23.30 -6.99
CA VAL A 42 14.29 23.08 -7.36
C VAL A 42 14.11 23.73 -8.74
N PRO A 43 13.45 23.06 -9.72
CA PRO A 43 13.24 23.66 -11.04
C PRO A 43 12.58 25.04 -10.93
N ALA A 44 12.99 25.99 -11.77
CA ALA A 44 12.60 27.40 -11.73
C ALA A 44 11.10 27.72 -11.53
N PRO A 45 10.12 26.95 -12.09
CA PRO A 45 8.71 27.23 -11.84
C PRO A 45 8.27 27.04 -10.38
N TRP A 46 8.93 26.15 -9.62
CA TRP A 46 8.60 25.92 -8.20
C TRP A 46 9.18 27.00 -7.28
N GLN A 47 10.37 27.51 -7.60
CA GLN A 47 10.95 28.65 -6.84
C GLN A 47 10.08 29.89 -6.91
N ALA A 48 9.40 30.12 -8.04
CA ALA A 48 8.47 31.26 -8.18
C ALA A 48 7.19 31.08 -7.33
N ALA A 49 6.74 29.83 -7.12
CA ALA A 49 5.52 29.54 -6.36
C ALA A 49 5.73 29.57 -4.83
N PHE A 50 6.92 29.13 -4.34
CA PHE A 50 7.18 28.97 -2.90
C PHE A 50 8.21 29.96 -2.34
N GLY A 51 8.76 30.85 -3.16
CA GLY A 51 9.81 31.78 -2.72
C GLY A 51 11.04 31.05 -2.20
N GLN A 52 11.54 31.43 -1.00
CA GLN A 52 12.68 30.78 -0.33
C GLN A 52 12.27 29.74 0.72
N ALA A 53 11.01 29.27 0.74
CA ALA A 53 10.55 28.34 1.75
C ALA A 53 11.29 27.00 1.62
N LYS A 54 11.96 26.57 2.69
CA LYS A 54 12.66 25.28 2.76
C LYS A 54 11.64 24.15 2.65
N PRO A 55 11.80 23.17 1.72
CA PRO A 55 10.86 22.05 1.58
C PRO A 55 10.79 21.17 2.84
N TYR A 56 9.66 20.51 3.04
CA TYR A 56 9.59 19.35 3.91
C TYR A 56 10.18 18.16 3.20
N LYS A 57 11.11 17.45 3.85
CA LYS A 57 11.68 16.21 3.34
C LYS A 57 10.87 15.03 3.82
N ILE A 58 10.20 14.33 2.91
CA ILE A 58 9.49 13.10 3.21
C ILE A 58 10.30 11.93 2.67
N GLY A 59 10.70 11.01 3.56
CA GLY A 59 11.31 9.75 3.18
C GLY A 59 10.24 8.71 2.82
N THR A 60 10.52 7.89 1.79
CA THR A 60 9.72 6.70 1.50
C THR A 60 10.64 5.54 1.14
N GLU A 61 10.45 4.40 1.78
CA GLU A 61 11.07 3.15 1.36
C GLU A 61 10.01 2.23 0.77
N GLN A 62 10.34 1.63 -0.39
CA GLN A 62 9.47 0.73 -1.13
C GLN A 62 10.33 -0.36 -1.80
N PRO A 63 9.81 -1.58 -2.03
CA PRO A 63 10.52 -2.61 -2.79
C PRO A 63 10.47 -2.28 -4.29
N LEU A 64 11.45 -1.53 -4.79
CA LEU A 64 11.53 -1.21 -6.22
C LEU A 64 12.25 -2.31 -7.01
N SER A 65 12.89 -3.23 -6.29
CA SER A 65 13.51 -4.47 -6.79
C SER A 65 13.15 -5.65 -5.89
N GLY A 66 13.48 -6.88 -6.33
CA GLY A 66 13.16 -8.11 -5.60
C GLY A 66 11.71 -8.58 -5.73
N ALA A 67 11.24 -9.41 -4.79
CA ALA A 67 9.94 -10.09 -4.86
C ALA A 67 8.74 -9.13 -4.84
N GLY A 68 8.85 -7.99 -4.15
CA GLY A 68 7.82 -6.98 -4.03
C GLY A 68 7.78 -5.94 -5.15
N ALA A 69 8.70 -6.00 -6.13
CA ALA A 69 8.97 -4.90 -7.06
C ALA A 69 7.76 -4.39 -7.86
N ALA A 70 6.87 -5.28 -8.29
CA ALA A 70 5.68 -4.88 -9.05
C ALA A 70 4.77 -3.98 -8.19
N GLY A 71 4.42 -4.42 -6.98
CA GLY A 71 3.59 -3.65 -6.05
C GLY A 71 4.29 -2.41 -5.51
N GLY A 72 5.61 -2.49 -5.23
CA GLY A 72 6.39 -1.34 -4.76
C GLY A 72 6.45 -0.19 -5.77
N LYS A 73 6.51 -0.51 -7.06
CA LYS A 73 6.45 0.50 -8.13
C LYS A 73 5.09 1.19 -8.20
N THR A 74 4.00 0.44 -8.09
CA THR A 74 2.65 1.04 -8.06
C THR A 74 2.42 1.82 -6.77
N ALA A 75 2.93 1.34 -5.62
CA ALA A 75 2.94 2.07 -4.35
C ALA A 75 3.62 3.44 -4.49
N LEU A 76 4.82 3.47 -5.11
CA LEU A 76 5.55 4.72 -5.37
C LEU A 76 4.77 5.68 -6.26
N VAL A 77 4.01 5.18 -7.24
CA VAL A 77 3.10 6.04 -8.04
C VAL A 77 2.09 6.73 -7.15
N GLY A 78 1.48 6.03 -6.18
CA GLY A 78 0.54 6.62 -5.21
C GLY A 78 1.17 7.75 -4.39
N VAL A 79 2.38 7.54 -3.85
CA VAL A 79 3.16 8.56 -3.14
C VAL A 79 3.39 9.79 -4.02
N GLN A 80 3.91 9.57 -5.23
CA GLN A 80 4.22 10.66 -6.17
C GLN A 80 2.97 11.44 -6.59
N MET A 81 1.85 10.77 -6.84
CA MET A 81 0.58 11.42 -7.17
C MET A 81 0.13 12.40 -6.09
N ALA A 82 0.20 11.97 -4.82
CA ALA A 82 -0.19 12.82 -3.70
C ALA A 82 0.78 14.01 -3.54
N VAL A 83 2.08 13.77 -3.56
CA VAL A 83 3.12 14.82 -3.46
C VAL A 83 2.96 15.85 -4.57
N ASP A 84 2.77 15.42 -5.81
CA ASP A 84 2.57 16.33 -6.94
C ASP A 84 1.33 17.21 -6.77
N ARG A 85 0.23 16.59 -6.36
CA ARG A 85 -1.02 17.32 -6.15
C ARG A 85 -0.89 18.34 -5.01
N ILE A 86 -0.27 17.95 -3.90
CA ILE A 86 -0.01 18.83 -2.76
C ILE A 86 0.87 20.00 -3.18
N ASN A 87 1.98 19.74 -3.86
CA ASN A 87 2.90 20.78 -4.31
C ASN A 87 2.23 21.74 -5.31
N LYS A 88 1.42 21.23 -6.24
CA LYS A 88 0.64 22.07 -7.18
C LYS A 88 -0.40 22.94 -6.48
N SER A 89 -0.88 22.51 -5.31
CA SER A 89 -1.87 23.26 -4.52
C SER A 89 -1.25 24.23 -3.51
N GLY A 90 0.05 24.48 -3.55
CA GLY A 90 0.73 25.42 -2.65
C GLY A 90 1.48 24.74 -1.47
N GLY A 91 1.67 23.41 -1.55
CA GLY A 91 2.42 22.65 -0.52
C GLY A 91 1.66 22.46 0.79
N VAL A 92 2.39 22.12 1.84
CA VAL A 92 1.87 22.01 3.21
C VAL A 92 2.28 23.29 3.97
N ASN A 93 1.32 24.00 4.53
CA ASN A 93 1.59 25.26 5.23
C ASN A 93 2.47 26.25 4.39
N GLY A 94 2.26 26.28 3.06
CA GLY A 94 3.03 27.14 2.14
C GLY A 94 4.44 26.63 1.83
N ARG A 95 4.80 25.42 2.21
CA ARG A 95 6.11 24.80 1.92
C ARG A 95 5.95 23.58 1.01
N PRO A 96 6.78 23.41 -0.02
CA PRO A 96 6.73 22.23 -0.89
C PRO A 96 7.22 20.97 -0.16
N ILE A 97 6.87 19.82 -0.69
CA ILE A 97 7.39 18.51 -0.28
C ILE A 97 8.50 18.11 -1.24
N GLU A 98 9.66 17.76 -0.69
CA GLU A 98 10.74 17.04 -1.36
C GLU A 98 10.66 15.57 -0.98
N LEU A 99 10.45 14.69 -1.96
CA LEU A 99 10.36 13.25 -1.76
C LEU A 99 11.71 12.58 -1.94
N ILE A 100 12.16 11.83 -0.93
CA ILE A 100 13.39 11.04 -0.97
C ILE A 100 13.03 9.56 -0.96
N VAL A 101 13.42 8.84 -2.01
CA VAL A 101 13.00 7.45 -2.27
C VAL A 101 14.16 6.49 -2.01
N ALA A 102 13.87 5.40 -1.31
CA ALA A 102 14.78 4.31 -1.06
C ALA A 102 14.20 2.98 -1.56
N ASP A 103 15.05 2.12 -2.14
CA ASP A 103 14.72 0.74 -2.53
C ASP A 103 15.15 -0.21 -1.41
N ASP A 104 14.22 -0.92 -0.80
CA ASP A 104 14.48 -1.92 0.24
C ASP A 104 14.91 -3.28 -0.33
N GLU A 105 14.90 -3.44 -1.66
CA GLU A 105 15.25 -4.66 -2.38
C GLU A 105 14.44 -5.89 -1.93
N SER A 106 13.30 -5.69 -1.30
CA SER A 106 12.48 -6.74 -0.65
C SER A 106 13.22 -7.50 0.45
N LYS A 107 14.20 -6.88 1.13
CA LYS A 107 15.04 -7.49 2.17
C LYS A 107 15.00 -6.70 3.47
N PRO A 108 14.69 -7.33 4.63
CA PRO A 108 14.53 -6.61 5.91
C PRO A 108 15.79 -5.85 6.36
N ASP A 109 16.97 -6.46 6.20
CA ASP A 109 18.22 -5.84 6.58
C ASP A 109 18.59 -4.65 5.68
N VAL A 110 18.25 -4.72 4.38
CA VAL A 110 18.41 -3.60 3.44
C VAL A 110 17.42 -2.49 3.77
N GLY A 111 16.13 -2.82 3.95
CA GLY A 111 15.08 -1.86 4.28
C GLY A 111 15.43 -1.09 5.54
N ARG A 112 15.84 -1.78 6.62
CA ARG A 112 16.27 -1.13 7.86
C ARG A 112 17.42 -0.14 7.63
N ARG A 113 18.50 -0.55 6.96
CA ARG A 113 19.62 0.35 6.64
C ARG A 113 19.23 1.54 5.77
N LYS A 114 18.29 1.32 4.83
CA LYS A 114 17.77 2.40 3.97
C LYS A 114 16.94 3.40 4.75
N VAL A 115 16.10 2.94 5.69
CA VAL A 115 15.35 3.82 6.59
C VAL A 115 16.33 4.59 7.48
N GLU A 116 17.29 3.93 8.13
CA GLU A 116 18.33 4.61 8.93
C GLU A 116 19.04 5.69 8.10
N LYS A 117 19.41 5.40 6.85
CA LYS A 117 20.02 6.39 5.95
C LYS A 117 19.10 7.58 5.68
N LEU A 118 17.83 7.35 5.37
CA LEU A 118 16.84 8.42 5.19
C LEU A 118 16.76 9.34 6.42
N LEU A 119 16.82 8.76 7.63
CA LEU A 119 16.68 9.51 8.87
C LEU A 119 17.97 10.27 9.24
N VAL A 120 19.14 9.67 9.05
CA VAL A 120 20.43 10.20 9.56
C VAL A 120 21.14 11.03 8.49
N GLU A 121 21.32 10.47 7.27
CA GLU A 121 22.12 11.16 6.24
C GLU A 121 21.26 12.11 5.40
N ASP A 122 20.08 11.65 4.95
CA ASP A 122 19.19 12.45 4.12
C ASP A 122 18.36 13.45 4.96
N ASN A 123 18.31 13.22 6.28
CA ASN A 123 17.67 14.08 7.27
C ASN A 123 16.21 14.40 6.93
N VAL A 124 15.40 13.35 6.64
CA VAL A 124 13.98 13.51 6.35
C VAL A 124 13.19 13.93 7.60
N ASP A 125 12.20 14.78 7.43
CA ASP A 125 11.36 15.27 8.54
C ASP A 125 10.39 14.21 9.05
N VAL A 126 9.85 13.40 8.14
CA VAL A 126 8.87 12.34 8.39
C VAL A 126 9.06 11.20 7.38
N HIS A 127 8.46 10.05 7.65
CA HIS A 127 8.50 8.88 6.78
C HIS A 127 7.09 8.41 6.40
N VAL A 128 6.92 7.98 5.15
CA VAL A 128 5.71 7.29 4.67
C VAL A 128 6.14 6.12 3.82
N GLY A 129 5.86 4.88 4.24
CA GLY A 129 6.34 3.73 3.49
C GLY A 129 5.96 2.40 4.15
N GLY A 130 6.69 1.37 3.79
CA GLY A 130 6.50 0.02 4.30
C GLY A 130 5.54 -0.80 3.47
N PHE A 131 6.10 -1.76 2.74
CA PHE A 131 5.35 -2.65 1.85
C PHE A 131 5.32 -4.09 2.37
N LEU A 132 6.47 -4.71 2.59
CA LEU A 132 6.57 -6.07 3.13
C LEU A 132 6.55 -6.02 4.67
N SER A 133 5.66 -6.78 5.29
CA SER A 133 5.44 -6.71 6.74
C SER A 133 6.66 -7.07 7.58
N ASN A 134 7.51 -7.99 7.12
CA ASN A 134 8.78 -8.30 7.78
C ASN A 134 9.79 -7.14 7.73
N ILE A 135 9.75 -6.31 6.67
CA ILE A 135 10.55 -5.09 6.56
C ILE A 135 9.98 -4.03 7.50
N CYS A 136 8.66 -3.81 7.48
CA CYS A 136 8.01 -2.90 8.45
C CYS A 136 8.41 -3.22 9.88
N LEU A 137 8.32 -4.51 10.27
CA LEU A 137 8.69 -4.96 11.61
C LEU A 137 10.17 -4.69 11.95
N ALA A 138 11.07 -4.84 10.99
CA ALA A 138 12.49 -4.53 11.16
C ALA A 138 12.77 -3.03 11.31
N CYS A 139 11.91 -2.17 10.72
CA CYS A 139 12.06 -0.71 10.74
C CYS A 139 11.36 -0.05 11.95
N MET A 140 10.35 -0.68 12.57
CA MET A 140 9.61 -0.10 13.70
C MET A 140 10.49 0.45 14.83
N PRO A 141 11.54 -0.28 15.31
CA PRO A 141 12.42 0.23 16.35
C PRO A 141 13.22 1.47 15.93
N VAL A 142 13.53 1.61 14.63
CA VAL A 142 14.29 2.75 14.10
C VAL A 142 13.48 4.04 14.22
N PHE A 143 12.19 4.01 13.87
CA PHE A 143 11.32 5.19 14.02
C PHE A 143 11.14 5.61 15.47
N GLU A 144 11.11 4.67 16.40
CA GLU A 144 11.04 4.94 17.83
C GLU A 144 12.36 5.53 18.35
N GLU A 145 13.49 4.94 17.98
CA GLU A 145 14.84 5.40 18.35
C GLU A 145 15.09 6.84 17.91
N TYR A 146 14.78 7.17 16.66
CA TYR A 146 15.00 8.50 16.08
C TYR A 146 13.83 9.47 16.30
N LYS A 147 12.74 9.02 16.94
CA LYS A 147 11.53 9.81 17.25
C LYS A 147 10.93 10.47 16.00
N ILE A 148 10.81 9.70 14.92
CA ILE A 148 10.30 10.16 13.63
C ILE A 148 8.91 9.55 13.38
N VAL A 149 7.94 10.40 13.00
CA VAL A 149 6.62 9.92 12.59
C VAL A 149 6.75 9.09 11.32
N ASN A 150 6.18 7.90 11.38
CA ASN A 150 6.06 6.95 10.28
C ASN A 150 4.59 6.67 9.96
N ILE A 151 4.19 6.88 8.71
CA ILE A 151 2.88 6.43 8.22
C ILE A 151 3.11 5.14 7.44
N ILE A 152 2.68 4.03 8.02
CA ILE A 152 2.72 2.72 7.37
C ILE A 152 1.75 2.75 6.19
N SER A 153 2.19 2.35 4.99
CA SER A 153 1.38 2.53 3.78
C SER A 153 0.79 1.25 3.16
N VAL A 154 1.36 0.06 3.45
CA VAL A 154 0.89 -1.22 2.87
C VAL A 154 0.87 -2.38 3.85
N CYS A 155 1.80 -2.44 4.83
CA CYS A 155 2.00 -3.59 5.71
C CYS A 155 0.75 -3.95 6.53
N LEU A 156 0.28 -5.21 6.43
CA LEU A 156 -0.95 -5.69 7.08
C LEU A 156 -0.71 -6.57 8.32
N ASP A 157 0.54 -6.82 8.72
CA ASP A 157 0.83 -7.62 9.92
C ASP A 157 0.12 -7.06 11.15
N THR A 158 -0.51 -7.95 11.90
CA THR A 158 -1.32 -7.61 13.07
C THR A 158 -0.49 -6.90 14.15
N THR A 159 0.75 -7.35 14.34
CA THR A 159 1.58 -6.91 15.47
C THR A 159 2.04 -5.45 15.37
N LEU A 160 2.04 -4.86 14.17
CA LEU A 160 2.48 -3.47 13.93
C LEU A 160 1.67 -2.42 14.70
N THR A 161 0.39 -2.67 14.95
CA THR A 161 -0.49 -1.78 15.73
C THR A 161 -1.10 -2.49 16.95
N THR A 162 -0.53 -3.64 17.35
CA THR A 162 -0.88 -4.33 18.59
C THR A 162 0.39 -4.55 19.43
N THR A 163 0.91 -5.76 19.53
CA THR A 163 1.99 -6.13 20.46
C THR A 163 3.37 -5.51 20.16
N LYS A 164 3.60 -5.02 18.94
CA LYS A 164 4.83 -4.33 18.51
C LYS A 164 4.59 -2.89 18.09
N CYS A 165 3.47 -2.32 18.52
CA CYS A 165 3.16 -0.92 18.27
C CYS A 165 4.19 0.01 18.94
N ASN A 166 4.39 1.17 18.37
CA ASN A 166 5.10 2.28 19.00
C ASN A 166 4.36 3.60 18.76
N ARG A 167 4.68 4.63 19.54
CA ARG A 167 3.98 5.90 19.50
C ARG A 167 4.23 6.71 18.21
N TYR A 168 5.22 6.35 17.41
CA TYR A 168 5.63 7.10 16.23
C TYR A 168 5.03 6.56 14.93
N SER A 169 4.39 5.38 14.95
CA SER A 169 3.89 4.71 13.75
C SER A 169 2.37 4.70 13.69
N PHE A 170 1.81 5.04 12.52
CA PHE A 170 0.38 5.15 12.24
C PHE A 170 0.01 4.33 11.01
N ARG A 171 -1.16 3.67 11.03
CA ARG A 171 -1.67 2.89 9.90
C ARG A 171 -3.08 3.38 9.49
N PRO A 172 -3.19 4.23 8.44
CA PRO A 172 -4.46 4.85 8.04
C PRO A 172 -5.34 3.96 7.15
N TYR A 173 -5.19 2.65 7.21
CA TYR A 173 -5.98 1.65 6.46
C TYR A 173 -6.16 0.37 7.30
N ASP A 174 -6.70 -0.69 6.68
CA ASP A 174 -6.98 -1.99 7.28
C ASP A 174 -5.73 -2.79 7.72
N TYR A 175 -5.97 -3.95 8.30
CA TYR A 175 -4.95 -4.93 8.67
C TYR A 175 -5.54 -6.35 8.60
N ALA A 176 -4.71 -7.39 8.74
CA ALA A 176 -5.12 -8.77 8.52
C ALA A 176 -6.40 -9.20 9.29
N PRO A 177 -6.58 -8.90 10.59
CA PRO A 177 -7.81 -9.22 11.29
C PRO A 177 -9.05 -8.51 10.75
N ALA A 178 -8.93 -7.24 10.33
CA ALA A 178 -10.05 -6.48 9.76
C ALA A 178 -10.55 -7.10 8.45
N GLN A 179 -9.63 -7.52 7.57
CA GLN A 179 -9.98 -8.25 6.36
C GLN A 179 -10.62 -9.60 6.68
N ALA A 180 -10.07 -10.34 7.65
CA ALA A 180 -10.57 -11.67 8.00
C ALA A 180 -12.01 -11.61 8.56
N VAL A 181 -12.29 -10.66 9.47
CA VAL A 181 -13.66 -10.50 10.03
C VAL A 181 -14.64 -10.03 8.96
N ALA A 182 -14.19 -9.25 7.99
CA ALA A 182 -15.02 -8.80 6.88
C ALA A 182 -15.37 -9.92 5.91
N PHE A 183 -14.44 -10.86 5.65
CA PHE A 183 -14.60 -11.84 4.59
C PHE A 183 -15.03 -13.24 5.05
N ALA A 184 -14.63 -13.69 6.24
CA ALA A 184 -14.96 -15.02 6.73
C ALA A 184 -16.46 -15.33 6.76
N PRO A 185 -17.37 -14.40 7.14
CA PRO A 185 -18.82 -14.65 7.05
C PRO A 185 -19.30 -14.90 5.63
N TYR A 186 -18.75 -14.22 4.63
CA TYR A 186 -19.07 -14.44 3.22
C TYR A 186 -18.57 -15.82 2.76
N LEU A 187 -17.30 -16.15 3.05
CA LEU A 187 -16.71 -17.46 2.72
C LEU A 187 -17.56 -18.59 3.26
N VAL A 188 -17.86 -18.57 4.57
CA VAL A 188 -18.60 -19.65 5.24
C VAL A 188 -20.05 -19.67 4.82
N GLY A 189 -20.70 -18.52 4.67
CA GLY A 189 -22.12 -18.44 4.34
C GLY A 189 -22.47 -18.63 2.88
N LYS A 190 -21.55 -18.32 1.94
CA LYS A 190 -21.79 -18.35 0.49
C LYS A 190 -20.95 -19.37 -0.27
N MET A 191 -19.74 -19.67 0.23
CA MET A 191 -18.80 -20.49 -0.52
C MET A 191 -18.53 -21.85 0.10
N GLY A 192 -18.81 -22.06 1.37
CA GLY A 192 -18.66 -23.37 2.03
C GLY A 192 -17.95 -23.26 3.37
N LYS A 193 -17.99 -24.33 4.15
CA LYS A 193 -17.55 -24.32 5.56
C LYS A 193 -16.14 -24.80 5.78
N LYS A 194 -15.61 -25.65 4.88
CA LYS A 194 -14.28 -26.25 5.03
C LYS A 194 -13.29 -25.61 4.07
N TRP A 195 -12.19 -25.07 4.59
CA TRP A 195 -11.21 -24.31 3.84
C TRP A 195 -9.80 -24.86 4.01
N TYR A 196 -9.02 -24.88 2.94
CA TYR A 196 -7.58 -25.10 2.98
C TYR A 196 -6.87 -23.78 2.65
N ILE A 197 -5.86 -23.36 3.44
CA ILE A 197 -5.16 -22.09 3.23
C ILE A 197 -3.77 -22.36 2.64
N ALA A 198 -3.46 -21.72 1.50
CA ALA A 198 -2.10 -21.62 0.98
C ALA A 198 -1.64 -20.18 1.14
N TYR A 199 -0.44 -19.96 1.71
CA TYR A 199 0.01 -18.61 2.04
C TYR A 199 1.50 -18.41 1.75
N ALA A 200 1.89 -17.17 1.41
CA ALA A 200 3.29 -16.77 1.33
C ALA A 200 3.91 -16.79 2.74
N ASP A 201 4.96 -17.60 2.94
CA ASP A 201 5.51 -17.91 4.26
C ASP A 201 6.45 -16.80 4.74
N TYR A 202 5.86 -15.67 5.13
CA TYR A 202 6.51 -14.55 5.83
C TYR A 202 5.48 -13.82 6.71
N ALA A 203 5.90 -12.77 7.44
CA ALA A 203 5.11 -12.12 8.49
C ALA A 203 3.64 -11.82 8.10
N TRP A 204 3.39 -11.21 6.93
CA TRP A 204 2.03 -10.94 6.46
C TRP A 204 1.22 -12.22 6.21
N GLY A 205 1.78 -13.18 5.48
CA GLY A 205 1.07 -14.41 5.15
C GLY A 205 0.72 -15.23 6.40
N GLN A 206 1.65 -15.31 7.37
CA GLN A 206 1.44 -15.96 8.65
C GLN A 206 0.37 -15.26 9.49
N SER A 207 0.49 -13.94 9.65
CA SER A 207 -0.49 -13.12 10.38
C SER A 207 -1.89 -13.19 9.77
N THR A 208 -1.99 -13.15 8.44
CA THR A 208 -3.26 -13.23 7.70
C THR A 208 -3.87 -14.63 7.82
N ARG A 209 -3.07 -15.69 7.65
CA ARG A 209 -3.51 -17.08 7.87
C ARG A 209 -4.12 -17.24 9.27
N ASP A 210 -3.45 -16.76 10.31
CA ASP A 210 -3.91 -16.92 11.68
C ASP A 210 -5.21 -16.16 11.94
N ALA A 211 -5.35 -14.96 11.37
CA ALA A 211 -6.59 -14.21 11.44
C ALA A 211 -7.75 -14.96 10.75
N TYR A 212 -7.52 -15.51 9.54
CA TYR A 212 -8.57 -16.28 8.85
C TYR A 212 -8.93 -17.58 9.54
N ILE A 213 -7.97 -18.31 10.14
CA ILE A 213 -8.27 -19.50 10.95
C ILE A 213 -9.25 -19.15 12.08
N GLN A 214 -9.03 -18.05 12.78
CA GLN A 214 -9.88 -17.59 13.87
C GLN A 214 -11.27 -17.18 13.37
N GLU A 215 -11.34 -16.33 12.34
CA GLU A 215 -12.61 -15.75 11.89
C GLU A 215 -13.47 -16.73 11.10
N ILE A 216 -12.88 -17.66 10.32
CA ILE A 216 -13.62 -18.77 9.69
C ILE A 216 -14.25 -19.65 10.78
N LYS A 217 -13.51 -19.97 11.86
CA LYS A 217 -14.05 -20.73 13.00
C LYS A 217 -15.19 -19.98 13.69
N LYS A 218 -15.05 -18.68 13.94
CA LYS A 218 -16.13 -17.86 14.54
C LYS A 218 -17.38 -17.80 13.64
N ALA A 219 -17.19 -17.78 12.33
CA ALA A 219 -18.28 -17.83 11.36
C ALA A 219 -18.95 -19.22 11.22
N GLY A 220 -18.50 -20.24 11.96
CA GLY A 220 -19.03 -21.59 11.93
C GLY A 220 -18.45 -22.48 10.83
N GLY A 221 -17.29 -22.12 10.30
CA GLY A 221 -16.51 -22.94 9.37
C GLY A 221 -15.29 -23.59 10.04
N GLU A 222 -14.47 -24.23 9.22
CA GLU A 222 -13.27 -24.94 9.62
C GLU A 222 -12.14 -24.70 8.61
N VAL A 223 -10.91 -24.52 9.10
CA VAL A 223 -9.69 -24.60 8.28
C VAL A 223 -9.08 -25.97 8.49
N VAL A 224 -9.20 -26.83 7.47
CA VAL A 224 -8.79 -28.25 7.53
C VAL A 224 -7.28 -28.45 7.33
N GLY A 225 -6.58 -27.43 6.85
CA GLY A 225 -5.12 -27.45 6.68
C GLY A 225 -4.61 -26.13 6.16
N ALA A 226 -3.31 -25.94 6.31
CA ALA A 226 -2.60 -24.78 5.79
C ALA A 226 -1.20 -25.16 5.30
N ILE A 227 -0.72 -24.50 4.22
CA ILE A 227 0.61 -24.71 3.70
C ILE A 227 1.29 -23.38 3.43
N GLY A 228 2.47 -23.17 4.03
CA GLY A 228 3.33 -22.02 3.76
C GLY A 228 4.24 -22.30 2.57
N ILE A 229 4.34 -21.32 1.67
CA ILE A 229 5.22 -21.36 0.50
C ILE A 229 6.19 -20.19 0.60
N PRO A 230 7.51 -20.41 0.57
CA PRO A 230 8.48 -19.33 0.68
C PRO A 230 8.26 -18.23 -0.35
N LEU A 231 8.40 -16.97 0.07
CA LEU A 231 8.24 -15.79 -0.79
C LEU A 231 9.23 -15.85 -1.98
N GLY A 232 8.72 -15.63 -3.20
CA GLY A 232 9.51 -15.66 -4.43
C GLY A 232 9.70 -17.07 -5.02
N THR A 233 8.95 -18.08 -4.56
CA THR A 233 8.99 -19.44 -5.11
C THR A 233 8.48 -19.46 -6.54
N ALA A 234 9.33 -19.81 -7.50
CA ALA A 234 8.96 -19.85 -8.92
C ALA A 234 8.15 -21.09 -9.29
N ASP A 235 8.42 -22.24 -8.65
CA ASP A 235 7.66 -23.47 -8.80
C ASP A 235 7.00 -23.87 -7.47
N MET A 236 5.71 -23.60 -7.38
CA MET A 236 4.88 -23.94 -6.22
C MET A 236 4.26 -25.34 -6.32
N THR A 237 4.43 -26.05 -7.45
CA THR A 237 3.85 -27.37 -7.71
C THR A 237 4.15 -28.39 -6.61
N PRO A 238 5.38 -28.50 -6.04
CA PRO A 238 5.66 -29.45 -4.96
C PRO A 238 4.88 -29.19 -3.66
N PHE A 239 4.43 -27.95 -3.45
CA PHE A 239 3.58 -27.56 -2.31
C PHE A 239 2.11 -27.84 -2.64
N LEU A 240 1.67 -27.38 -3.82
CA LEU A 240 0.27 -27.48 -4.26
C LEU A 240 -0.19 -28.94 -4.43
N SER A 241 0.69 -29.82 -4.88
CA SER A 241 0.38 -31.27 -5.04
C SER A 241 0.08 -31.97 -3.70
N LYS A 242 0.43 -31.38 -2.58
CA LYS A 242 0.09 -31.89 -1.23
C LYS A 242 -1.32 -31.50 -0.79
N ILE A 243 -1.96 -30.56 -1.50
CA ILE A 243 -3.30 -30.08 -1.18
C ILE A 243 -4.31 -31.08 -1.71
N SER A 244 -4.89 -31.88 -0.82
CA SER A 244 -5.88 -32.90 -1.15
C SER A 244 -6.81 -33.12 0.04
N GLY A 245 -7.99 -33.66 -0.22
CA GLY A 245 -8.96 -34.00 0.83
C GLY A 245 -10.37 -33.54 0.46
N ASP A 246 -11.25 -33.65 1.46
CA ASP A 246 -12.65 -33.22 1.37
C ASP A 246 -12.82 -31.85 2.05
N PHE A 247 -12.80 -30.80 1.23
CA PHE A 247 -13.04 -29.42 1.65
C PHE A 247 -13.67 -28.61 0.52
N ASP A 248 -14.32 -27.49 0.86
CA ASP A 248 -15.12 -26.71 -0.07
C ASP A 248 -14.28 -25.74 -0.91
N GLY A 249 -13.25 -25.14 -0.31
CA GLY A 249 -12.51 -24.08 -0.97
C GLY A 249 -11.03 -23.99 -0.61
N LEU A 250 -10.24 -23.51 -1.57
CA LEU A 250 -8.84 -23.14 -1.42
C LEU A 250 -8.77 -21.63 -1.23
N PHE A 251 -8.11 -21.19 -0.15
CA PHE A 251 -7.90 -19.79 0.16
C PHE A 251 -6.43 -19.42 -0.05
N GLY A 252 -6.15 -18.49 -0.95
CA GLY A 252 -4.80 -18.04 -1.27
C GLY A 252 -4.43 -16.71 -0.59
N ILE A 253 -3.22 -16.62 0.00
CA ILE A 253 -2.66 -15.39 0.57
C ILE A 253 -1.33 -15.12 -0.12
N PHE A 254 -1.40 -14.49 -1.30
CA PHE A 254 -0.24 -14.18 -2.15
C PHE A 254 -0.44 -12.82 -2.81
N PHE A 255 0.64 -12.26 -3.35
CA PHE A 255 0.62 -10.99 -4.08
C PHE A 255 1.64 -10.97 -5.22
N GLY A 256 1.55 -9.99 -6.11
CA GLY A 256 2.50 -9.76 -7.17
C GLY A 256 2.80 -11.00 -7.99
N LYS A 257 4.10 -11.29 -8.24
CA LYS A 257 4.51 -12.46 -9.02
C LYS A 257 4.08 -13.78 -8.39
N ASP A 258 4.11 -13.89 -7.06
CA ASP A 258 3.69 -15.10 -6.36
C ASP A 258 2.18 -15.32 -6.50
N GLY A 259 1.38 -14.23 -6.53
CA GLY A 259 -0.05 -14.28 -6.84
C GLY A 259 -0.33 -14.80 -8.24
N VAL A 260 0.46 -14.39 -9.23
CA VAL A 260 0.39 -14.92 -10.60
C VAL A 260 0.80 -16.39 -10.65
N THR A 261 1.86 -16.76 -9.94
CA THR A 261 2.38 -18.14 -9.91
C THR A 261 1.36 -19.10 -9.30
N ILE A 262 0.82 -18.76 -8.11
CA ILE A 262 -0.19 -19.62 -7.45
C ILE A 262 -1.45 -19.75 -8.29
N GLY A 263 -1.95 -18.65 -8.88
CA GLY A 263 -3.14 -18.66 -9.72
C GLY A 263 -2.97 -19.57 -10.95
N ASN A 264 -1.85 -19.47 -11.66
CA ASN A 264 -1.56 -20.31 -12.81
C ASN A 264 -1.36 -21.76 -12.43
N GLN A 265 -0.50 -22.07 -11.44
CA GLN A 265 -0.15 -23.45 -11.10
C GLN A 265 -1.29 -24.20 -10.38
N ALA A 266 -2.07 -23.52 -9.53
CA ALA A 266 -3.27 -24.12 -8.94
C ALA A 266 -4.32 -24.48 -10.00
N TYR A 267 -4.48 -23.62 -11.02
CA TYR A 267 -5.37 -23.92 -12.16
C TYR A 267 -4.85 -25.09 -12.98
N ASP A 268 -3.58 -25.13 -13.34
CA ASP A 268 -2.97 -26.17 -14.16
C ASP A 268 -2.99 -27.55 -13.47
N LEU A 269 -2.90 -27.58 -12.13
CA LEU A 269 -3.09 -28.75 -11.30
C LEU A 269 -4.57 -29.13 -11.08
N GLY A 270 -5.51 -28.34 -11.60
CA GLY A 270 -6.96 -28.59 -11.46
C GLY A 270 -7.52 -28.24 -10.08
N LEU A 271 -6.75 -27.64 -9.18
CA LEU A 271 -7.21 -27.31 -7.82
C LEU A 271 -8.36 -26.29 -7.85
N THR A 272 -8.27 -25.25 -8.69
CA THR A 272 -9.33 -24.23 -8.83
C THR A 272 -10.58 -24.73 -9.55
N LYS A 273 -10.53 -25.90 -10.21
CA LYS A 273 -11.69 -26.57 -10.78
C LYS A 273 -12.37 -27.49 -9.76
N LYS A 274 -11.57 -28.09 -8.87
CA LYS A 274 -12.04 -29.02 -7.84
C LYS A 274 -12.59 -28.27 -6.61
N TYR A 275 -11.97 -27.19 -6.22
CA TYR A 275 -12.30 -26.41 -5.03
C TYR A 275 -12.69 -24.99 -5.41
N LYS A 276 -13.60 -24.37 -4.66
CA LYS A 276 -13.89 -22.94 -4.80
C LYS A 276 -12.64 -22.14 -4.55
N TRP A 277 -12.36 -21.16 -5.41
CA TRP A 277 -11.13 -20.37 -5.36
C TRP A 277 -11.38 -19.00 -4.74
N ALA A 278 -10.79 -18.76 -3.57
CA ALA A 278 -10.89 -17.50 -2.89
C ALA A 278 -9.52 -17.06 -2.34
N GLY A 279 -9.41 -15.82 -1.90
CA GLY A 279 -8.18 -15.37 -1.27
C GLY A 279 -8.08 -13.88 -1.01
N ASP A 280 -6.89 -13.45 -0.59
CA ASP A 280 -6.55 -12.03 -0.54
C ASP A 280 -6.59 -11.43 -1.96
N GLY A 281 -7.21 -10.26 -2.08
CA GLY A 281 -7.38 -9.59 -3.37
C GLY A 281 -6.08 -9.22 -4.07
N ALA A 282 -4.93 -9.27 -3.38
CA ALA A 282 -3.62 -9.05 -3.99
C ALA A 282 -3.26 -10.08 -5.07
N ILE A 283 -3.88 -11.25 -5.09
CA ILE A 283 -3.74 -12.23 -6.18
C ILE A 283 -4.29 -11.65 -7.47
N ALA A 284 -5.45 -11.01 -7.41
CA ALA A 284 -6.19 -10.49 -8.56
C ALA A 284 -6.02 -8.98 -8.77
N GLU A 285 -4.89 -8.39 -8.34
CA GLU A 285 -4.63 -6.98 -8.68
C GLU A 285 -4.61 -6.77 -10.20
N SER A 286 -5.01 -5.58 -10.64
CA SER A 286 -5.14 -5.26 -12.07
C SER A 286 -3.84 -5.49 -12.86
N THR A 287 -2.69 -5.36 -12.22
CA THR A 287 -1.37 -5.66 -12.78
C THR A 287 -1.13 -7.15 -13.01
N ASN A 288 -1.84 -8.03 -12.29
CA ASN A 288 -1.71 -9.48 -12.38
C ASN A 288 -2.67 -10.10 -13.40
N LEU A 289 -3.84 -9.45 -13.64
CA LEU A 289 -4.90 -9.99 -14.50
C LEU A 289 -4.43 -10.40 -15.90
N PRO A 290 -3.58 -9.64 -16.61
CA PRO A 290 -3.11 -10.04 -17.93
C PRO A 290 -2.32 -11.36 -17.94
N ALA A 291 -1.54 -11.62 -16.87
CA ALA A 291 -0.75 -12.85 -16.75
C ALA A 291 -1.56 -14.06 -16.24
N LEU A 292 -2.69 -13.81 -15.56
CA LEU A 292 -3.60 -14.82 -15.09
C LEU A 292 -4.64 -15.22 -16.16
N GLY A 293 -5.04 -14.27 -17.01
CA GLY A 293 -6.02 -14.52 -18.07
C GLY A 293 -7.32 -15.12 -17.54
N ASN A 294 -7.83 -16.13 -18.23
CA ASN A 294 -9.05 -16.84 -17.82
C ASN A 294 -8.85 -17.79 -16.62
N LYS A 295 -7.63 -18.02 -16.16
CA LYS A 295 -7.35 -18.91 -15.02
C LYS A 295 -7.80 -18.32 -13.68
N ILE A 296 -8.03 -17.00 -13.63
CA ILE A 296 -8.54 -16.30 -12.45
C ILE A 296 -10.07 -16.13 -12.46
N GLU A 297 -10.75 -16.61 -13.50
CA GLU A 297 -12.19 -16.49 -13.63
C GLU A 297 -12.92 -17.16 -12.46
N GLY A 298 -13.85 -16.45 -11.84
CA GLY A 298 -14.60 -16.92 -10.67
C GLY A 298 -13.83 -16.85 -9.34
N PHE A 299 -12.59 -16.32 -9.32
CA PHE A 299 -11.89 -16.03 -8.07
C PHE A 299 -12.69 -15.02 -7.25
N VAL A 300 -12.87 -15.30 -5.96
CA VAL A 300 -13.52 -14.39 -5.03
C VAL A 300 -12.48 -13.85 -4.05
N GLY A 301 -12.32 -12.53 -4.03
CA GLY A 301 -11.33 -11.84 -3.20
C GLY A 301 -11.93 -10.82 -2.26
N ILE A 302 -11.12 -10.38 -1.29
CA ILE A 302 -11.38 -9.19 -0.49
C ILE A 302 -10.30 -8.15 -0.74
N ASN A 303 -10.70 -6.88 -0.82
CA ASN A 303 -9.76 -5.79 -1.02
C ASN A 303 -10.29 -4.50 -0.42
N ARG A 304 -9.39 -3.66 0.10
CA ARG A 304 -9.69 -2.30 0.56
C ARG A 304 -10.04 -1.35 -0.59
N TYR A 305 -9.64 -1.68 -1.80
CA TYR A 305 -9.85 -0.87 -2.99
C TYR A 305 -10.05 -1.77 -4.22
N VAL A 306 -11.09 -1.49 -4.98
CA VAL A 306 -11.39 -2.16 -6.28
C VAL A 306 -11.55 -1.07 -7.33
N PRO A 307 -10.86 -1.14 -8.48
CA PRO A 307 -10.78 -0.02 -9.45
C PRO A 307 -12.02 0.07 -10.37
N VAL A 308 -13.22 -0.07 -9.83
CA VAL A 308 -14.49 0.04 -10.55
C VAL A 308 -15.20 1.36 -10.25
N LEU A 309 -16.07 1.79 -11.14
CA LEU A 309 -16.90 3.01 -10.96
C LEU A 309 -18.37 2.58 -10.82
N GLU A 310 -18.67 1.88 -9.73
CA GLU A 310 -20.02 1.41 -9.43
C GLU A 310 -20.33 1.52 -7.92
N GLY A 311 -21.61 1.51 -7.58
CA GLY A 311 -22.08 1.57 -6.20
C GLY A 311 -21.45 2.73 -5.43
N VAL A 312 -20.90 2.42 -4.26
CA VAL A 312 -20.27 3.40 -3.36
C VAL A 312 -18.96 3.98 -3.90
N LEU A 313 -18.38 3.38 -4.95
CA LEU A 313 -17.19 3.88 -5.63
C LEU A 313 -17.51 4.74 -6.86
N ASN A 314 -18.79 4.96 -7.19
CA ASN A 314 -19.18 5.85 -8.28
C ASN A 314 -19.33 7.30 -7.79
N THR A 315 -18.25 7.87 -7.30
CA THR A 315 -18.18 9.26 -6.82
C THR A 315 -17.25 10.09 -7.72
N PRO A 316 -17.45 11.41 -7.82
CA PRO A 316 -16.54 12.29 -8.57
C PRO A 316 -15.08 12.18 -8.09
N SER A 317 -14.86 12.10 -6.78
CA SER A 317 -13.53 12.00 -6.17
C SER A 317 -12.84 10.68 -6.52
N HIS A 318 -13.57 9.55 -6.45
CA HIS A 318 -13.03 8.25 -6.84
C HIS A 318 -12.70 8.22 -8.34
N LYS A 319 -13.60 8.73 -9.19
CA LYS A 319 -13.34 8.82 -10.63
C LYS A 319 -12.10 9.66 -10.93
N LYS A 320 -11.96 10.82 -10.30
CA LYS A 320 -10.80 11.71 -10.46
C LYS A 320 -9.50 11.04 -10.03
N PHE A 321 -9.51 10.36 -8.88
CA PHE A 321 -8.36 9.58 -8.41
C PHE A 321 -7.98 8.49 -9.41
N ARG A 322 -8.95 7.66 -9.84
CA ARG A 322 -8.74 6.56 -10.78
C ARG A 322 -8.17 7.06 -12.12
N ASP A 323 -8.78 8.10 -12.70
CA ASP A 323 -8.35 8.64 -13.99
C ASP A 323 -6.93 9.22 -13.90
N TYR A 324 -6.58 9.90 -12.81
CA TYR A 324 -5.22 10.39 -12.57
C TYR A 324 -4.23 9.25 -12.41
N ALA A 325 -4.58 8.22 -11.62
CA ALA A 325 -3.73 7.05 -11.42
C ALA A 325 -3.45 6.29 -12.71
N VAL A 326 -4.45 6.11 -13.58
CA VAL A 326 -4.27 5.46 -14.90
C VAL A 326 -3.25 6.21 -15.75
N VAL A 327 -3.31 7.54 -15.79
CA VAL A 327 -2.32 8.36 -16.53
C VAL A 327 -0.91 8.15 -15.99
N ARG A 328 -0.76 8.09 -14.66
CA ARG A 328 0.54 7.91 -14.00
C ARG A 328 1.07 6.48 -14.16
N LEU A 329 0.23 5.48 -14.05
CA LEU A 329 0.61 4.07 -14.22
C LEU A 329 1.08 3.77 -15.64
N LYS A 330 0.51 4.40 -16.67
CA LYS A 330 0.99 4.30 -18.05
C LYS A 330 2.44 4.74 -18.26
N GLN A 331 2.99 5.56 -17.37
CA GLN A 331 4.39 5.99 -17.44
C GLN A 331 5.37 4.88 -17.03
N ILE A 332 4.94 3.94 -16.19
CA ILE A 332 5.74 2.80 -15.72
C ILE A 332 5.36 1.48 -16.40
N ASP A 333 4.13 1.37 -16.86
CA ASP A 333 3.60 0.23 -17.62
C ASP A 333 2.70 0.71 -18.77
N PRO A 334 3.17 0.65 -20.02
CA PRO A 334 2.40 1.11 -21.18
C PRO A 334 1.06 0.40 -21.38
N SER A 335 0.84 -0.81 -20.80
CA SER A 335 -0.47 -1.48 -20.83
C SER A 335 -1.54 -0.68 -20.11
N GLY A 336 -1.13 0.26 -19.23
CA GLY A 336 -2.02 1.15 -18.50
C GLY A 336 -2.93 0.40 -17.54
N PRO A 337 -2.39 -0.36 -16.58
CA PRO A 337 -3.21 -1.06 -15.62
C PRO A 337 -4.08 -0.08 -14.82
N LEU A 338 -5.21 -0.57 -14.32
CA LEU A 338 -6.02 0.19 -13.38
C LEU A 338 -5.26 0.33 -12.04
N PRO A 339 -5.53 1.38 -11.25
CA PRO A 339 -4.92 1.51 -9.93
C PRO A 339 -5.28 0.34 -9.02
N ASP A 340 -4.31 -0.10 -8.26
CA ASP A 340 -4.43 -1.15 -7.25
C ASP A 340 -4.55 -0.56 -5.84
N ARG A 341 -4.69 -1.44 -4.83
CA ARG A 341 -4.71 -1.05 -3.42
C ARG A 341 -3.43 -0.32 -2.97
N TYR A 342 -2.30 -0.56 -3.64
CA TYR A 342 -1.02 0.02 -3.27
C TYR A 342 -0.92 1.48 -3.71
N VAL A 343 -1.38 1.80 -4.92
CA VAL A 343 -1.56 3.19 -5.37
C VAL A 343 -2.46 3.95 -4.41
N GLN A 344 -3.62 3.36 -4.10
CA GLN A 344 -4.64 4.01 -3.27
C GLN A 344 -4.13 4.27 -1.84
N SER A 345 -3.59 3.25 -1.14
CA SER A 345 -3.17 3.41 0.24
C SER A 345 -1.99 4.36 0.41
N ASN A 346 -1.02 4.36 -0.51
CA ASN A 346 0.10 5.30 -0.49
C ASN A 346 -0.33 6.73 -0.80
N TYR A 347 -1.27 6.93 -1.73
CA TYR A 347 -1.86 8.23 -2.01
C TYR A 347 -2.53 8.82 -0.76
N GLU A 348 -3.36 8.03 -0.07
CA GLU A 348 -4.05 8.46 1.14
C GLU A 348 -3.12 8.60 2.35
N ALA A 349 -2.05 7.80 2.44
CA ALA A 349 -1.07 7.91 3.52
C ALA A 349 -0.35 9.27 3.50
N ILE A 350 0.05 9.75 2.33
CA ILE A 350 0.64 11.10 2.16
C ILE A 350 -0.40 12.19 2.48
N ASN A 351 -1.66 12.02 2.07
CA ASN A 351 -2.71 13.00 2.38
C ASN A 351 -3.06 13.01 3.87
N ALA A 352 -3.04 11.87 4.56
CA ALA A 352 -3.20 11.79 6.01
C ALA A 352 -2.08 12.52 6.75
N LEU A 353 -0.83 12.31 6.31
CA LEU A 353 0.31 13.05 6.84
C LEU A 353 0.17 14.55 6.61
N LYS A 354 -0.18 14.99 5.37
CA LYS A 354 -0.43 16.41 5.06
C LYS A 354 -1.45 17.02 6.04
N LEU A 355 -2.59 16.36 6.22
CA LEU A 355 -3.65 16.84 7.09
C LEU A 355 -3.18 16.94 8.55
N GLY A 356 -2.41 15.97 9.04
CA GLY A 356 -1.78 16.03 10.37
C GLY A 356 -0.78 17.18 10.50
N MET A 357 0.07 17.39 9.50
CA MET A 357 1.05 18.50 9.48
C MET A 357 0.36 19.87 9.45
N GLU A 358 -0.72 20.02 8.69
CA GLU A 358 -1.50 21.27 8.66
C GLU A 358 -2.17 21.55 9.99
N LYS A 359 -2.81 20.53 10.58
CA LYS A 359 -3.52 20.63 11.88
C LYS A 359 -2.57 20.95 13.05
N SER A 360 -1.36 20.37 13.02
CA SER A 360 -0.35 20.59 14.07
C SER A 360 0.47 21.87 13.89
N GLY A 361 0.42 22.52 12.72
CA GLY A 361 1.34 23.59 12.36
C GLY A 361 2.79 23.11 12.30
N PHE A 362 3.02 21.85 11.88
CA PHE A 362 4.33 21.20 11.82
C PHE A 362 5.34 22.02 11.02
N ARG A 363 6.55 22.18 11.55
CA ARG A 363 7.64 22.93 10.91
C ARG A 363 8.90 22.09 10.67
N GLY A 364 9.05 20.98 11.41
CA GLY A 364 10.18 20.08 11.35
C GLY A 364 10.15 19.08 12.52
N ARG A 365 11.22 18.30 12.69
CA ARG A 365 11.32 17.23 13.70
C ARG A 365 11.08 17.70 15.13
N GLU A 366 11.35 18.96 15.44
CA GLU A 366 11.08 19.57 16.74
C GLU A 366 9.59 19.56 17.11
N ASP A 367 8.72 19.49 16.11
CA ASP A 367 7.25 19.44 16.30
C ASP A 367 6.69 18.01 16.23
N THR A 368 7.54 16.95 16.28
CA THR A 368 7.12 15.54 16.17
C THR A 368 5.96 15.20 17.12
N MET A 369 6.04 15.62 18.39
CA MET A 369 4.97 15.33 19.37
C MET A 369 3.66 16.02 19.03
N LYS A 370 3.69 17.25 18.52
CA LYS A 370 2.49 17.95 18.05
C LYS A 370 1.87 17.26 16.84
N LEU A 371 2.70 16.73 15.95
CA LEU A 371 2.23 15.95 14.80
C LEU A 371 1.55 14.66 15.26
N ILE A 372 2.15 13.93 16.21
CA ILE A 372 1.54 12.73 16.81
C ILE A 372 0.17 13.08 17.40
N GLU A 373 0.07 14.10 18.24
CA GLU A 373 -1.19 14.56 18.86
C GLU A 373 -2.25 14.96 17.81
N ALA A 374 -1.81 15.55 16.69
CA ALA A 374 -2.71 15.91 15.60
C ALA A 374 -3.19 14.71 14.78
N LEU A 375 -2.38 13.66 14.68
CA LEU A 375 -2.72 12.39 14.01
C LEU A 375 -3.61 11.51 14.89
N GLU A 376 -3.43 11.55 16.21
CA GLU A 376 -4.29 10.84 17.17
C GLU A 376 -5.75 11.37 17.08
N GLY A 377 -6.67 10.50 16.67
CA GLY A 377 -8.07 10.87 16.44
C GLY A 377 -8.30 11.66 15.14
N LEU A 378 -7.35 11.66 14.20
CA LEU A 378 -7.51 12.36 12.93
C LEU A 378 -8.67 11.77 12.12
N GLU A 379 -9.67 12.60 11.85
CA GLU A 379 -10.78 12.28 10.95
C GLU A 379 -10.37 12.57 9.50
N MET A 380 -10.53 11.58 8.64
CA MET A 380 -10.31 11.66 7.20
C MET A 380 -11.65 11.43 6.50
N LYS A 381 -12.15 12.45 5.80
CA LYS A 381 -13.44 12.41 5.11
C LYS A 381 -13.28 12.02 3.66
N GLU A 382 -14.24 11.25 3.14
CA GLU A 382 -14.29 10.90 1.72
C GLU A 382 -14.21 12.15 0.85
N GLY A 383 -13.34 12.10 -0.15
CA GLY A 383 -13.08 13.24 -1.04
C GLY A 383 -11.84 12.99 -1.90
N ASP A 384 -11.35 14.06 -2.53
CA ASP A 384 -10.18 13.99 -3.42
C ASP A 384 -8.91 13.48 -2.72
N ASP A 385 -8.78 13.70 -1.40
CA ASP A 385 -7.66 13.24 -0.59
C ASP A 385 -7.82 11.80 -0.12
N PHE A 386 -9.07 11.35 0.08
CA PHE A 386 -9.43 10.05 0.63
C PHE A 386 -10.54 9.37 -0.19
N PRO A 387 -10.24 8.95 -1.43
CA PRO A 387 -11.23 8.36 -2.34
C PRO A 387 -11.78 7.01 -1.87
N GLN A 388 -11.11 6.32 -0.93
CA GLN A 388 -11.58 5.05 -0.38
C GLN A 388 -12.77 5.23 0.58
N GLY A 389 -12.85 6.36 1.27
CA GLY A 389 -13.95 6.67 2.18
C GLY A 389 -13.52 7.22 3.54
N ASP A 390 -14.53 7.50 4.36
CA ASP A 390 -14.35 8.05 5.71
C ASP A 390 -13.60 7.08 6.62
N LYS A 391 -12.63 7.61 7.36
CA LYS A 391 -11.88 6.86 8.38
C LYS A 391 -11.37 7.77 9.49
N VAL A 392 -10.97 7.16 10.60
CA VAL A 392 -10.38 7.85 11.75
C VAL A 392 -9.15 7.06 12.20
N LEU A 393 -8.05 7.74 12.43
CA LEU A 393 -6.89 7.16 13.13
C LEU A 393 -7.22 7.09 14.61
N ARG A 394 -7.41 5.88 15.14
CA ARG A 394 -7.69 5.66 16.55
C ARG A 394 -6.48 6.04 17.40
N LYS A 395 -6.73 6.73 18.51
CA LYS A 395 -5.67 7.25 19.39
C LYS A 395 -4.92 6.13 20.10
N GLU A 396 -5.62 5.08 20.51
CA GLU A 396 -5.12 4.04 21.41
C GLU A 396 -4.07 3.12 20.78
N ASP A 397 -4.10 2.98 19.46
CA ASP A 397 -3.21 2.07 18.74
C ASP A 397 -2.78 2.58 17.36
N HIS A 398 -3.16 3.81 17.01
CA HIS A 398 -2.86 4.45 15.73
C HIS A 398 -3.34 3.66 14.50
N GLN A 399 -4.38 2.81 14.68
CA GLN A 399 -5.01 2.02 13.64
C GLN A 399 -6.26 2.72 13.12
N ALA A 400 -6.43 2.78 11.80
CA ALA A 400 -7.70 3.12 11.18
C ALA A 400 -8.47 1.88 10.74
N PHE A 401 -9.79 2.03 10.59
CA PHE A 401 -10.70 1.03 10.06
C PHE A 401 -11.41 1.62 8.85
N ILE A 402 -11.61 0.80 7.83
CA ILE A 402 -12.13 1.19 6.53
C ILE A 402 -13.18 0.19 6.06
N ARG A 403 -13.99 0.58 5.08
CA ARG A 403 -14.87 -0.35 4.38
C ARG A 403 -14.04 -1.32 3.55
N GLU A 404 -14.52 -2.56 3.42
CA GLU A 404 -13.89 -3.60 2.62
C GLU A 404 -14.81 -4.01 1.47
N PHE A 405 -14.23 -4.51 0.39
CA PHE A 405 -14.95 -4.94 -0.79
C PHE A 405 -14.72 -6.43 -1.03
N VAL A 406 -15.78 -7.22 -0.96
CA VAL A 406 -15.78 -8.57 -1.50
C VAL A 406 -16.09 -8.47 -2.98
N PHE A 407 -15.25 -9.04 -3.81
CA PHE A 407 -15.37 -8.97 -5.27
C PHE A 407 -15.09 -10.31 -5.91
N ASP A 408 -15.52 -10.48 -7.15
CA ASP A 408 -15.06 -11.56 -8.02
C ASP A 408 -14.45 -11.03 -9.32
N ILE A 409 -13.81 -11.93 -10.04
CA ILE A 409 -13.40 -11.71 -11.41
C ILE A 409 -14.35 -12.44 -12.33
N LYS A 410 -15.08 -11.67 -13.17
CA LYS A 410 -16.00 -12.18 -14.17
C LYS A 410 -15.74 -11.55 -15.54
N ASP A 411 -15.59 -12.38 -16.55
CA ASP A 411 -15.22 -11.95 -17.91
C ASP A 411 -13.96 -11.06 -17.91
N GLY A 412 -12.97 -11.43 -17.06
CA GLY A 412 -11.72 -10.70 -16.87
C GLY A 412 -11.86 -9.34 -16.18
N LYS A 413 -13.00 -9.03 -15.56
CA LYS A 413 -13.30 -7.74 -14.90
C LYS A 413 -13.64 -7.92 -13.44
N PHE A 414 -13.31 -6.92 -12.65
CA PHE A 414 -13.77 -6.83 -11.26
C PHE A 414 -15.27 -6.59 -11.19
N ARG A 415 -15.93 -7.28 -10.28
CA ARG A 415 -17.32 -7.06 -9.92
C ARG A 415 -17.47 -7.08 -8.41
N ILE A 416 -18.03 -6.02 -7.81
CA ILE A 416 -18.29 -5.97 -6.37
C ILE A 416 -19.47 -6.89 -6.05
N LEU A 417 -19.27 -7.81 -5.12
CA LEU A 417 -20.29 -8.73 -4.60
C LEU A 417 -20.89 -8.22 -3.30
N GLU A 418 -20.06 -7.64 -2.41
CA GLU A 418 -20.49 -7.08 -1.13
C GLU A 418 -19.58 -5.92 -0.73
N VAL A 419 -20.16 -4.90 -0.11
CA VAL A 419 -19.44 -3.83 0.58
C VAL A 419 -19.61 -4.05 2.07
N VAL A 420 -18.52 -4.35 2.77
CA VAL A 420 -18.53 -4.52 4.23
C VAL A 420 -18.23 -3.18 4.88
N PRO A 421 -19.15 -2.60 5.64
CA PRO A 421 -18.95 -1.32 6.28
C PRO A 421 -17.87 -1.41 7.36
N LYS A 422 -17.12 -0.30 7.56
CA LYS A 422 -15.98 -0.24 8.51
C LYS A 422 -16.35 -0.63 9.93
N GLU A 423 -17.57 -0.37 10.35
CA GLU A 423 -18.09 -0.69 11.70
C GLU A 423 -18.04 -2.20 12.00
N LYS A 424 -18.08 -3.04 10.96
CA LYS A 424 -17.95 -4.50 11.09
C LYS A 424 -16.47 -4.98 11.14
N THR A 425 -15.51 -4.09 10.91
CA THR A 425 -14.08 -4.44 10.87
C THR A 425 -13.31 -3.96 12.11
N ILE A 426 -14.00 -3.31 13.07
CA ILE A 426 -13.39 -2.70 14.25
C ILE A 426 -13.08 -3.78 15.29
N PHE A 427 -11.84 -3.81 15.77
CA PHE A 427 -11.39 -4.61 16.90
C PHE A 427 -11.06 -3.71 18.10
N PRO A 428 -11.13 -4.25 19.33
CA PRO A 428 -10.57 -3.57 20.49
C PRO A 428 -9.09 -3.26 20.30
N PRO A 429 -8.59 -2.13 20.85
CA PRO A 429 -7.16 -1.85 20.81
C PRO A 429 -6.38 -2.84 21.69
N ASP A 430 -5.24 -3.31 21.19
CA ASP A 430 -4.31 -4.21 21.92
C ASP A 430 -2.88 -3.68 21.82
N CYS A 431 -2.74 -2.38 21.87
CA CYS A 431 -1.46 -1.66 21.91
C CYS A 431 -1.27 -1.03 23.29
N LYS A 432 -0.07 -1.16 23.82
CA LYS A 432 0.35 -0.41 25.03
C LYS A 432 1.58 0.39 24.63
N PHE A 433 1.40 1.65 24.30
CA PHE A 433 2.54 2.52 24.10
C PHE A 433 3.37 2.58 25.38
N VAL A 434 4.66 2.32 25.26
CA VAL A 434 5.60 2.51 26.36
C VAL A 434 5.60 3.99 26.71
N ALA A 435 5.32 4.32 27.97
CA ALA A 435 5.41 5.70 28.44
C ALA A 435 6.88 6.16 28.30
N THR A 436 7.13 7.08 27.39
CA THR A 436 8.43 7.71 27.18
C THR A 436 8.53 9.01 27.96
#